data_38ea59286396b537627772d3b139e06d
#
_entry.id   38ea59286396b537627772d3b139e06d
#
_cell.length_a   1.000
_cell.length_b   1.000
_cell.length_c   1.000
_cell.angle_alpha   90.00
_cell.angle_beta   90.00
_cell.angle_gamma   90.00
#
_symmetry.space_group_name_H-M   'P 1'
#
loop_
_entity.id
_entity.type
_entity.pdbx_description
1 polymer ?
#
loop_
_entity_poly.entity_id
_entity_poly.type
_entity_poly.pdbx_seq_one_letter_code
_entity_poly.pdbx_strand_id
1 'polypeptide(L)'
;MRQNLLETYSRQLKVAEAYVAKNFDGKQISANTQLTTAVLLDNTNRWMTESMNTQATERSDLGDWKKFCLNLTNIAVPSLIANDLVIVHPMTSYSGSVAYLRYVSKTDKGDIHKGFEFNSVFGLGEHSEARTAFTSQVIVETAGSDGKVALTPMATNRFGKEGEHKDAKVIKADGSIEYVTAEKLKAGVEAGAKVAYFSEEFQMERVPAQDIPTIGPKMERIALVAEPRRIAVRYDQITAFQAKTDYGFSLDKQIAEQACGELAYEIDTEIVDMLYKAAFAHKDAEGKPVVLEWSKTLPIGVSKFEHYNGFLEVIEQAKAVIYNRTKKFHPNYMVISADCLPVLRFVNGFTAVKNAKMNGPYKVGELDGLSIYVSPALESGEFFLGLNGSDMMSSAGVYAPYMAIVPTQLLGTPDGGLAQGFSTWYAKALLNENLLVAGRIVA
;
A
#
# COMPACT_ATOMS: atom_id res chain seq x y z
N MET A 1 9.31 -15.86 -20.73
CA MET A 1 8.20 -15.00 -21.14
C MET A 1 8.46 -13.52 -20.81
N ARG A 2 8.74 -13.16 -19.56
CA ARG A 2 8.99 -11.75 -19.16
C ARG A 2 10.18 -11.08 -19.89
N GLN A 3 11.32 -11.76 -20.01
CA GLN A 3 12.49 -11.23 -20.73
C GLN A 3 12.22 -10.99 -22.23
N ASN A 4 11.53 -11.92 -22.89
CA ASN A 4 11.17 -11.77 -24.31
C ASN A 4 10.26 -10.55 -24.56
N LEU A 5 9.35 -10.21 -23.62
CA LEU A 5 8.50 -9.02 -23.73
C LEU A 5 9.32 -7.73 -23.64
N LEU A 6 10.26 -7.65 -22.70
CA LEU A 6 11.14 -6.49 -22.54
C LEU A 6 12.02 -6.27 -23.76
N GLU A 7 12.53 -7.33 -24.37
CA GLU A 7 13.31 -7.26 -25.61
C GLU A 7 12.45 -6.81 -26.79
N THR A 8 11.25 -7.41 -26.96
CA THR A 8 10.32 -7.08 -28.04
C THR A 8 9.90 -5.62 -28.03
N TYR A 9 9.66 -5.06 -26.85
CA TYR A 9 9.19 -3.67 -26.69
C TYR A 9 10.30 -2.70 -26.24
N SER A 10 11.57 -3.08 -26.35
CA SER A 10 12.72 -2.29 -25.88
C SER A 10 12.77 -0.87 -26.46
N ARG A 11 12.36 -0.69 -27.72
CA ARG A 11 12.33 0.63 -28.38
C ARG A 11 11.24 1.53 -27.78
N GLN A 12 10.06 0.99 -27.51
CA GLN A 12 8.94 1.70 -26.88
C GLN A 12 9.25 2.06 -25.43
N LEU A 13 9.88 1.16 -24.69
CA LEU A 13 10.31 1.41 -23.32
C LEU A 13 11.32 2.56 -23.22
N LYS A 14 12.28 2.65 -24.17
CA LYS A 14 13.20 3.80 -24.25
C LYS A 14 12.46 5.13 -24.48
N VAL A 15 11.39 5.13 -25.27
CA VAL A 15 10.54 6.32 -25.46
C VAL A 15 9.84 6.70 -24.17
N ALA A 16 9.32 5.72 -23.43
CA ALA A 16 8.70 5.96 -22.12
C ALA A 16 9.71 6.51 -21.10
N GLU A 17 10.92 5.95 -21.04
CA GLU A 17 12.02 6.45 -20.19
C GLU A 17 12.40 7.89 -20.53
N ALA A 18 12.57 8.20 -21.81
CA ALA A 18 12.89 9.54 -22.25
C ALA A 18 11.78 10.55 -21.91
N TYR A 19 10.52 10.14 -22.01
CA TYR A 19 9.37 10.97 -21.62
C TYR A 19 9.36 11.25 -20.11
N VAL A 20 9.55 10.23 -19.28
CA VAL A 20 9.57 10.36 -17.80
C VAL A 20 10.77 11.20 -17.36
N ALA A 21 11.96 10.94 -17.88
CA ALA A 21 13.16 11.71 -17.56
C ALA A 21 13.01 13.20 -17.91
N LYS A 22 12.33 13.52 -19.00
CA LYS A 22 12.09 14.90 -19.42
C LYS A 22 11.04 15.62 -18.58
N ASN A 23 9.98 14.93 -18.16
CA ASN A 23 8.81 15.55 -17.53
C ASN A 23 8.80 15.41 -15.99
N PHE A 24 9.56 14.50 -15.41
CA PHE A 24 9.59 14.18 -13.98
C PHE A 24 11.01 14.24 -13.38
N ASP A 25 11.74 15.28 -13.71
CA ASP A 25 13.03 15.66 -13.09
C ASP A 25 14.07 14.53 -13.03
N GLY A 26 14.22 13.80 -14.16
CA GLY A 26 15.20 12.72 -14.26
C GLY A 26 14.80 11.43 -13.53
N LYS A 27 13.55 11.27 -13.11
CA LYS A 27 13.05 10.03 -12.51
C LYS A 27 13.28 8.87 -13.47
N GLN A 28 13.91 7.81 -12.98
CA GLN A 28 14.06 6.56 -13.72
C GLN A 28 12.82 5.69 -13.52
N ILE A 29 12.43 5.00 -14.56
CA ILE A 29 11.32 4.05 -14.49
C ILE A 29 11.79 2.80 -13.75
N SER A 30 11.04 2.34 -12.74
CA SER A 30 11.35 1.11 -12.02
C SER A 30 11.25 -0.11 -12.95
N ALA A 31 12.00 -1.17 -12.66
CA ALA A 31 11.95 -2.41 -13.45
C ALA A 31 10.54 -3.03 -13.48
N ASN A 32 9.77 -2.87 -12.40
CA ASN A 32 8.39 -3.32 -12.34
C ASN A 32 7.47 -2.51 -13.27
N THR A 33 7.63 -1.19 -13.30
CA THR A 33 6.88 -0.30 -14.20
C THR A 33 7.24 -0.56 -15.67
N GLN A 34 8.52 -0.85 -15.99
CA GLN A 34 8.94 -1.25 -17.33
C GLN A 34 8.25 -2.55 -17.77
N LEU A 35 8.24 -3.57 -16.89
CA LEU A 35 7.56 -4.83 -17.16
C LEU A 35 6.06 -4.63 -17.35
N THR A 36 5.43 -3.83 -16.50
CA THR A 36 4.00 -3.49 -16.59
C THR A 36 3.69 -2.83 -17.93
N THR A 37 4.49 -1.83 -18.33
CA THR A 37 4.33 -1.15 -19.62
C THR A 37 4.47 -2.13 -20.78
N ALA A 38 5.46 -3.06 -20.73
CA ALA A 38 5.64 -4.07 -21.77
C ALA A 38 4.45 -5.03 -21.88
N VAL A 39 3.88 -5.50 -20.77
CA VAL A 39 2.68 -6.36 -20.76
C VAL A 39 1.46 -5.62 -21.31
N LEU A 40 1.27 -4.35 -20.94
CA LEU A 40 0.16 -3.54 -21.44
C LEU A 40 0.29 -3.25 -22.94
N LEU A 41 1.50 -3.02 -23.44
CA LEU A 41 1.78 -2.89 -24.88
C LEU A 41 1.43 -4.19 -25.63
N ASP A 42 1.75 -5.35 -25.05
CA ASP A 42 1.41 -6.65 -25.65
C ASP A 42 -0.10 -6.88 -25.68
N ASN A 43 -0.79 -6.62 -24.57
CA ASN A 43 -2.25 -6.73 -24.50
C ASN A 43 -2.94 -5.78 -25.51
N THR A 44 -2.49 -4.52 -25.57
CA THR A 44 -3.00 -3.54 -26.53
C THR A 44 -2.74 -3.97 -27.97
N ASN A 45 -1.56 -4.52 -28.25
CA ASN A 45 -1.22 -5.02 -29.60
C ASN A 45 -2.08 -6.24 -30.00
N ARG A 46 -2.30 -7.17 -29.08
CA ARG A 46 -3.21 -8.31 -29.28
C ARG A 46 -4.63 -7.83 -29.57
N TRP A 47 -5.17 -6.98 -28.73
CA TRP A 47 -6.52 -6.43 -28.91
C TRP A 47 -6.67 -5.73 -30.26
N MET A 48 -5.71 -4.90 -30.66
CA MET A 48 -5.72 -4.25 -31.97
C MET A 48 -5.73 -5.27 -33.10
N THR A 49 -4.91 -6.33 -33.02
CA THR A 49 -4.81 -7.36 -34.05
C THR A 49 -6.12 -8.15 -34.17
N GLU A 50 -6.76 -8.48 -33.06
CA GLU A 50 -8.04 -9.19 -33.03
C GLU A 50 -9.19 -8.32 -33.55
N SER A 51 -9.22 -7.04 -33.15
CA SER A 51 -10.23 -6.07 -33.63
C SER A 51 -10.14 -5.81 -35.13
N MET A 52 -8.92 -5.86 -35.68
CA MET A 52 -8.65 -5.71 -37.12
C MET A 52 -9.14 -6.88 -37.95
N ASN A 53 -9.02 -8.10 -37.44
CA ASN A 53 -9.47 -9.29 -38.17
C ASN A 53 -11.00 -9.33 -38.31
N THR A 54 -11.73 -8.55 -37.52
CA THR A 54 -13.20 -8.53 -37.48
C THR A 54 -13.80 -7.42 -38.36
N GLN A 55 -13.03 -6.38 -38.75
CA GLN A 55 -13.50 -5.26 -39.59
C GLN A 55 -12.59 -5.08 -40.79
N ALA A 56 -13.19 -5.11 -42.00
CA ALA A 56 -12.48 -4.87 -43.26
C ALA A 56 -12.10 -3.38 -43.44
N THR A 57 -11.07 -2.95 -42.77
CA THR A 57 -10.49 -1.59 -42.92
C THR A 57 -9.14 -1.66 -43.64
N GLU A 58 -8.83 -0.72 -44.50
CA GLU A 58 -7.58 -0.72 -45.27
C GLU A 58 -6.34 -0.67 -44.41
N ARG A 59 -5.33 -1.47 -44.75
CA ARG A 59 -4.09 -1.68 -44.01
C ARG A 59 -3.23 -0.42 -43.82
N SER A 60 -3.37 0.60 -44.67
CA SER A 60 -2.56 1.82 -44.67
C SER A 60 -2.83 2.74 -43.48
N ASP A 61 -4.10 2.93 -43.13
CA ASP A 61 -4.49 3.86 -42.04
C ASP A 61 -4.27 3.30 -40.66
N LEU A 62 -4.19 1.98 -40.58
CA LEU A 62 -4.00 1.26 -39.32
C LEU A 62 -2.60 1.42 -38.71
N GLY A 63 -1.55 1.65 -39.53
CA GLY A 63 -0.19 1.77 -39.03
C GLY A 63 0.03 2.97 -38.14
N ASP A 64 -0.57 4.09 -38.46
CA ASP A 64 -0.43 5.33 -37.70
C ASP A 64 -1.34 5.33 -36.45
N TRP A 65 -2.55 4.79 -36.55
CA TRP A 65 -3.40 4.60 -35.38
C TRP A 65 -2.78 3.64 -34.35
N LYS A 66 -2.20 2.54 -34.79
CA LYS A 66 -1.46 1.61 -33.92
C LYS A 66 -0.29 2.29 -33.21
N LYS A 67 0.52 3.08 -33.92
CA LYS A 67 1.62 3.84 -33.33
C LYS A 67 1.10 4.85 -32.30
N PHE A 68 -0.02 5.49 -32.59
CA PHE A 68 -0.66 6.42 -31.69
C PHE A 68 -1.10 5.76 -30.39
N CYS A 69 -1.80 4.61 -30.44
CA CYS A 69 -2.21 3.86 -29.27
C CYS A 69 -1.01 3.41 -28.39
N LEU A 70 0.05 2.89 -29.04
CA LEU A 70 1.25 2.46 -28.32
C LEU A 70 1.99 3.64 -27.67
N ASN A 71 2.06 4.78 -28.34
CA ASN A 71 2.67 5.99 -27.76
C ASN A 71 1.86 6.52 -26.57
N LEU A 72 0.55 6.44 -26.64
CA LEU A 72 -0.33 6.86 -25.56
C LEU A 72 -0.12 6.01 -24.29
N THR A 73 0.02 4.70 -24.47
CA THR A 73 0.36 3.75 -23.38
C THR A 73 1.71 4.11 -22.75
N ASN A 74 2.71 4.43 -23.56
CA ASN A 74 4.05 4.79 -23.08
C ASN A 74 4.08 6.09 -22.26
N ILE A 75 3.14 6.98 -22.48
CA ILE A 75 3.01 8.26 -21.75
C ILE A 75 2.18 8.08 -20.48
N ALA A 76 1.03 7.43 -20.58
CA ALA A 76 0.07 7.34 -19.49
C ALA A 76 0.54 6.43 -18.35
N VAL A 77 1.02 5.22 -18.65
CA VAL A 77 1.32 4.22 -17.62
C VAL A 77 2.44 4.64 -16.66
N PRO A 78 3.61 5.13 -17.15
CA PRO A 78 4.67 5.54 -16.23
C PRO A 78 4.40 6.83 -15.46
N SER A 79 3.41 7.63 -15.88
CA SER A 79 3.06 8.90 -15.23
C SER A 79 2.14 8.74 -14.03
N LEU A 80 1.54 7.55 -13.83
CA LEU A 80 0.64 7.28 -12.72
C LEU A 80 1.36 7.28 -11.37
N ILE A 81 0.80 7.99 -10.40
CA ILE A 81 1.25 7.98 -8.99
C ILE A 81 0.90 6.65 -8.32
N ALA A 82 -0.14 5.98 -8.79
CA ALA A 82 -0.51 4.65 -8.37
C ALA A 82 0.67 3.67 -8.33
N ASN A 83 1.64 3.81 -9.26
CA ASN A 83 2.85 2.98 -9.30
C ASN A 83 3.77 3.17 -8.07
N ASP A 84 3.68 4.33 -7.42
CA ASP A 84 4.49 4.64 -6.24
C ASP A 84 3.74 4.29 -4.93
N LEU A 85 2.40 4.30 -4.93
CA LEU A 85 1.58 4.10 -3.74
C LEU A 85 1.18 2.63 -3.50
N VAL A 86 1.00 1.86 -4.56
CA VAL A 86 0.57 0.45 -4.49
C VAL A 86 1.41 -0.43 -5.39
N ILE A 87 1.39 -1.74 -5.12
CA ILE A 87 2.08 -2.67 -6.01
C ILE A 87 1.31 -2.82 -7.32
N VAL A 88 2.04 -2.82 -8.43
CA VAL A 88 1.45 -3.00 -9.75
C VAL A 88 1.60 -4.43 -10.20
N HIS A 89 0.46 -5.07 -10.52
CA HIS A 89 0.38 -6.44 -11.01
C HIS A 89 -0.32 -6.49 -12.36
N PRO A 90 0.41 -6.39 -13.49
CA PRO A 90 -0.21 -6.38 -14.81
C PRO A 90 -0.90 -7.71 -15.10
N MET A 91 -2.16 -7.64 -15.56
CA MET A 91 -2.98 -8.79 -15.90
C MET A 91 -2.81 -9.16 -17.37
N THR A 92 -2.76 -10.46 -17.67
CA THR A 92 -2.73 -10.99 -19.04
C THR A 92 -4.10 -11.37 -19.58
N SER A 93 -5.10 -11.42 -18.70
CA SER A 93 -6.50 -11.71 -19.03
C SER A 93 -7.43 -10.79 -18.25
N TYR A 94 -8.70 -10.70 -18.68
CA TYR A 94 -9.73 -9.88 -18.05
C TYR A 94 -9.95 -10.21 -16.56
N SER A 95 -9.81 -11.48 -16.20
CA SER A 95 -9.88 -11.94 -14.82
C SER A 95 -8.55 -12.56 -14.39
N GLY A 96 -8.15 -12.29 -13.18
CA GLY A 96 -6.93 -12.81 -12.60
C GLY A 96 -7.08 -13.07 -11.11
N SER A 97 -6.02 -13.51 -10.49
CA SER A 97 -5.94 -13.63 -9.04
C SER A 97 -4.54 -13.31 -8.55
N VAL A 98 -4.47 -12.61 -7.44
CA VAL A 98 -3.24 -12.44 -6.68
C VAL A 98 -3.21 -13.52 -5.61
N ALA A 99 -2.14 -14.31 -5.60
CA ALA A 99 -1.91 -15.33 -4.59
C ALA A 99 -0.78 -14.89 -3.65
N TYR A 100 -0.97 -15.05 -2.37
CA TYR A 100 0.03 -14.80 -1.35
C TYR A 100 0.08 -15.95 -0.34
N LEU A 101 1.25 -16.10 0.29
CA LEU A 101 1.52 -17.16 1.25
C LEU A 101 1.47 -16.57 2.66
N ARG A 102 0.70 -17.19 3.53
CA ARG A 102 0.75 -16.97 4.98
C ARG A 102 1.38 -18.19 5.64
N TYR A 103 1.99 -17.99 6.77
CA TYR A 103 2.50 -19.06 7.60
C TYR A 103 1.59 -19.24 8.80
N VAL A 104 1.11 -20.46 9.00
CA VAL A 104 0.17 -20.80 10.08
C VAL A 104 0.72 -21.91 10.94
N SER A 105 0.40 -21.89 12.23
CA SER A 105 0.68 -23.02 13.12
C SER A 105 -0.16 -24.23 12.73
N LYS A 106 0.47 -25.40 12.64
CA LYS A 106 -0.21 -26.69 12.44
C LYS A 106 -0.38 -27.48 13.74
N THR A 107 0.28 -27.03 14.80
CA THR A 107 0.23 -27.65 16.12
C THR A 107 -0.30 -26.68 17.15
N ASP A 108 -0.99 -27.20 18.17
CA ASP A 108 -1.39 -26.45 19.35
C ASP A 108 -0.26 -26.50 20.36
N LYS A 109 0.21 -25.35 20.84
CA LYS A 109 1.20 -25.28 21.91
C LYS A 109 1.13 -23.96 22.67
N GLY A 110 0.85 -24.02 23.96
CA GLY A 110 0.62 -22.85 24.81
C GLY A 110 -0.53 -21.97 24.25
N ASP A 111 -0.28 -20.67 24.13
CA ASP A 111 -1.24 -19.71 23.58
C ASP A 111 -1.35 -19.76 22.05
N ILE A 112 -0.47 -20.55 21.40
CA ILE A 112 -0.48 -20.67 19.95
C ILE A 112 -1.32 -21.89 19.56
N HIS A 113 -2.51 -21.63 19.04
CA HIS A 113 -3.42 -22.64 18.56
C HIS A 113 -3.20 -22.95 17.08
N LYS A 114 -3.61 -24.14 16.68
CA LYS A 114 -3.62 -24.54 15.27
C LYS A 114 -4.42 -23.54 14.43
N GLY A 115 -3.78 -23.01 13.39
CA GLY A 115 -4.32 -21.95 12.56
C GLY A 115 -3.87 -20.53 12.94
N PHE A 116 -3.12 -20.38 14.04
CA PHE A 116 -2.50 -19.09 14.37
C PHE A 116 -1.53 -18.66 13.27
N GLU A 117 -1.66 -17.42 12.81
CA GLU A 117 -0.86 -16.88 11.71
C GLU A 117 0.39 -16.18 12.23
N PHE A 118 1.55 -16.67 11.81
CA PHE A 118 2.84 -16.10 12.19
C PHE A 118 3.25 -14.96 11.26
N ASN A 119 3.88 -13.93 11.81
CA ASN A 119 4.32 -12.76 11.05
C ASN A 119 3.23 -12.25 10.11
N SER A 120 2.01 -12.26 10.59
CA SER A 120 0.89 -11.82 9.80
C SER A 120 1.08 -10.37 9.45
N VAL A 121 1.46 -10.12 8.20
CA VAL A 121 1.43 -8.78 7.61
C VAL A 121 0.01 -8.21 7.65
N PHE A 122 -0.97 -9.06 7.89
CA PHE A 122 -2.39 -8.73 8.00
C PHE A 122 -2.85 -8.48 9.45
N GLY A 123 -1.91 -8.38 10.39
CA GLY A 123 -2.20 -7.97 11.78
C GLY A 123 -3.12 -8.88 12.58
N LEU A 124 -3.33 -10.10 12.10
CA LEU A 124 -4.09 -11.10 12.81
C LEU A 124 -3.18 -11.80 13.80
N GLY A 125 -3.15 -11.32 14.96
CA GLY A 125 -2.43 -11.93 16.05
C GLY A 125 -1.72 -10.86 16.85
N GLU A 126 -2.28 -10.56 17.97
CA GLU A 126 -1.48 -10.06 19.07
C GLU A 126 -0.30 -11.01 19.21
N HIS A 127 0.90 -10.48 19.23
CA HIS A 127 2.05 -11.28 19.59
C HIS A 127 1.82 -11.73 21.01
N SER A 128 1.30 -12.91 21.16
CA SER A 128 1.28 -13.61 22.43
C SER A 128 2.72 -13.60 23.00
N GLU A 129 2.86 -13.40 24.30
CA GLU A 129 4.13 -13.56 24.98
C GLU A 129 4.66 -15.01 24.82
N ALA A 130 3.77 -15.95 24.47
CA ALA A 130 4.11 -17.29 24.03
C ALA A 130 4.77 -17.28 22.66
N ARG A 131 6.05 -17.46 22.63
CA ARG A 131 6.80 -17.47 21.40
C ARG A 131 6.81 -18.83 20.74
N THR A 132 6.99 -18.78 19.42
CA THR A 132 7.08 -19.92 18.53
C THR A 132 8.26 -20.83 18.81
N ALA A 133 8.21 -21.91 18.19
CA ALA A 133 9.00 -23.11 17.97
C ALA A 133 10.48 -23.14 18.39
N PHE A 134 11.18 -22.04 18.44
CA PHE A 134 12.65 -22.04 18.60
C PHE A 134 13.15 -21.38 19.88
N THR A 135 12.23 -20.94 20.75
CA THR A 135 12.57 -20.29 22.02
C THR A 135 11.75 -20.89 23.16
N SER A 136 12.21 -20.71 24.39
CA SER A 136 11.42 -21.04 25.57
C SER A 136 10.04 -20.40 25.51
N GLN A 137 9.01 -21.20 25.71
CA GLN A 137 7.63 -20.76 25.65
C GLN A 137 7.26 -20.05 26.96
N VAL A 138 6.58 -18.92 26.85
CA VAL A 138 5.91 -18.29 28.00
C VAL A 138 4.58 -19.00 28.23
N ILE A 139 4.39 -19.55 29.39
CA ILE A 139 3.12 -20.13 29.84
C ILE A 139 2.40 -19.08 30.65
N VAL A 140 1.12 -18.86 30.36
CA VAL A 140 0.25 -17.99 31.13
C VAL A 140 -0.83 -18.83 31.78
N GLU A 141 -0.82 -18.87 33.10
CA GLU A 141 -1.82 -19.58 33.90
C GLU A 141 -2.55 -18.62 34.82
N THR A 142 -3.79 -18.93 35.12
CA THR A 142 -4.59 -18.15 36.07
C THR A 142 -4.52 -18.82 37.44
N ALA A 143 -4.15 -18.06 38.47
CA ALA A 143 -4.11 -18.60 39.84
C ALA A 143 -5.52 -19.01 40.29
N GLY A 144 -5.61 -20.17 40.87
CA GLY A 144 -6.86 -20.70 41.41
C GLY A 144 -7.40 -19.89 42.60
N SER A 145 -8.52 -20.29 43.15
CA SER A 145 -9.12 -19.68 44.33
C SER A 145 -8.26 -19.78 45.61
N ASP A 146 -7.31 -20.67 45.61
CA ASP A 146 -6.28 -20.87 46.66
C ASP A 146 -4.99 -20.04 46.38
N GLY A 147 -4.94 -19.25 45.32
CA GLY A 147 -3.79 -18.46 44.89
C GLY A 147 -2.64 -19.29 44.30
N LYS A 148 -2.85 -20.58 44.07
CA LYS A 148 -1.83 -21.48 43.54
C LYS A 148 -1.97 -21.65 42.03
N VAL A 149 -0.83 -21.87 41.38
CA VAL A 149 -0.71 -22.13 39.94
C VAL A 149 -0.11 -23.55 39.78
N ALA A 150 -0.62 -24.30 38.81
CA ALA A 150 -0.07 -25.62 38.45
C ALA A 150 1.24 -25.41 37.67
N LEU A 151 2.36 -25.32 38.39
CA LEU A 151 3.67 -25.05 37.78
C LEU A 151 4.17 -26.27 37.01
N THR A 152 4.38 -26.07 35.70
CA THR A 152 5.28 -26.93 34.91
C THR A 152 6.73 -26.55 35.18
N PRO A 153 7.73 -27.42 34.83
CA PRO A 153 9.14 -27.06 34.97
C PRO A 153 9.46 -25.68 34.41
N MET A 154 10.06 -24.84 35.21
CA MET A 154 10.16 -23.41 35.01
C MET A 154 11.60 -22.97 34.76
N ALA A 155 11.87 -22.25 33.68
CA ALA A 155 13.14 -21.60 33.44
C ALA A 155 13.26 -20.33 34.32
N THR A 156 14.34 -20.21 35.06
CA THR A 156 14.54 -19.17 36.09
C THR A 156 15.19 -17.90 35.55
N ASN A 157 14.95 -16.76 36.23
CA ASN A 157 15.64 -15.48 36.07
C ASN A 157 15.51 -14.84 34.68
N ARG A 158 14.34 -14.91 34.05
CA ARG A 158 14.13 -14.38 32.66
C ARG A 158 13.26 -13.14 32.53
N PHE A 159 12.57 -12.74 33.61
CA PHE A 159 11.74 -11.55 33.60
C PHE A 159 12.38 -10.38 34.35
N GLY A 160 12.05 -9.14 33.95
CA GLY A 160 12.51 -7.94 34.61
C GLY A 160 13.71 -7.27 33.95
N LYS A 161 14.20 -6.21 34.56
CA LYS A 161 15.37 -5.44 34.10
C LYS A 161 16.67 -6.18 34.43
N GLU A 162 17.72 -5.87 33.68
CA GLU A 162 19.07 -6.39 33.93
C GLU A 162 19.50 -6.07 35.36
N GLY A 163 19.92 -7.11 36.11
CA GLY A 163 20.25 -7.01 37.54
C GLY A 163 19.10 -7.30 38.52
N GLU A 164 17.84 -7.30 38.07
CA GLU A 164 16.65 -7.60 38.87
C GLU A 164 15.82 -8.76 38.28
N HIS A 165 16.49 -9.70 37.62
CA HIS A 165 15.79 -10.82 36.99
C HIS A 165 14.98 -11.66 37.99
N LYS A 166 13.70 -11.89 37.66
CA LYS A 166 12.75 -12.70 38.40
C LYS A 166 12.27 -13.87 37.56
N ASP A 167 11.66 -14.84 38.21
CA ASP A 167 11.30 -16.08 37.55
C ASP A 167 9.92 -16.04 36.88
N ALA A 168 9.05 -15.14 37.33
CA ALA A 168 7.71 -15.01 36.80
C ALA A 168 7.19 -13.56 36.85
N LYS A 169 6.23 -13.26 35.98
CA LYS A 169 5.47 -12.01 35.90
C LYS A 169 4.03 -12.27 36.35
N VAL A 170 3.56 -11.61 37.36
CA VAL A 170 2.20 -11.70 37.87
C VAL A 170 1.44 -10.46 37.44
N ILE A 171 0.33 -10.65 36.75
CA ILE A 171 -0.61 -9.59 36.35
C ILE A 171 -1.82 -9.72 37.28
N LYS A 172 -1.99 -8.74 38.17
CA LYS A 172 -3.10 -8.71 39.14
C LYS A 172 -4.41 -8.31 38.46
N ALA A 173 -5.50 -8.50 39.15
CA ALA A 173 -6.83 -8.15 38.65
C ALA A 173 -7.00 -6.65 38.36
N ASP A 174 -6.24 -5.79 39.04
CA ASP A 174 -6.17 -4.34 38.82
C ASP A 174 -5.30 -3.91 37.58
N GLY A 175 -4.70 -4.90 36.88
CA GLY A 175 -3.80 -4.67 35.77
C GLY A 175 -2.36 -4.33 36.17
N SER A 176 -2.03 -4.24 37.46
CA SER A 176 -0.67 -4.04 37.93
C SER A 176 0.23 -5.25 37.68
N ILE A 177 1.49 -5.01 37.32
CA ILE A 177 2.48 -6.05 37.01
C ILE A 177 3.47 -6.16 38.15
N GLU A 178 3.62 -7.34 38.72
CA GLU A 178 4.63 -7.64 39.72
C GLU A 178 5.55 -8.76 39.24
N TYR A 179 6.87 -8.57 39.33
CA TYR A 179 7.84 -9.63 39.03
C TYR A 179 8.21 -10.38 40.30
N VAL A 180 8.05 -11.71 40.28
CA VAL A 180 8.17 -12.55 41.47
C VAL A 180 9.20 -13.66 41.26
N THR A 181 9.78 -14.16 42.39
CA THR A 181 10.65 -15.34 42.37
C THR A 181 9.82 -16.63 42.42
N ALA A 182 10.44 -17.74 42.00
CA ALA A 182 9.83 -19.08 42.06
C ALA A 182 9.32 -19.44 43.45
N GLU A 183 10.03 -19.02 44.50
CA GLU A 183 9.62 -19.26 45.89
C GLU A 183 8.35 -18.53 46.27
N LYS A 184 8.23 -17.26 45.88
CA LYS A 184 7.01 -16.45 46.10
C LYS A 184 5.83 -17.04 45.32
N LEU A 185 6.07 -17.51 44.09
CA LEU A 185 5.04 -18.14 43.27
C LEU A 185 4.53 -19.46 43.87
N LYS A 186 5.42 -20.25 44.46
CA LYS A 186 5.06 -21.49 45.21
C LYS A 186 4.30 -21.19 46.50
N ALA A 187 4.63 -20.09 47.17
CA ALA A 187 3.90 -19.64 48.36
C ALA A 187 2.47 -19.22 48.10
N GLY A 188 2.16 -18.80 46.86
CA GLY A 188 0.86 -18.37 46.40
C GLY A 188 0.84 -16.88 46.04
N VAL A 189 0.00 -16.51 45.07
CA VAL A 189 -0.29 -15.18 44.59
C VAL A 189 -1.77 -14.83 44.80
N GLU A 190 -2.20 -13.63 44.45
CA GLU A 190 -3.59 -13.27 44.56
C GLU A 190 -4.49 -14.18 43.70
N ALA A 191 -5.61 -14.61 44.25
CA ALA A 191 -6.59 -15.45 43.55
C ALA A 191 -7.05 -14.76 42.24
N GLY A 192 -7.04 -15.49 41.13
CA GLY A 192 -7.43 -14.97 39.83
C GLY A 192 -6.36 -14.12 39.11
N ALA A 193 -5.18 -13.91 39.70
CA ALA A 193 -4.08 -13.25 38.99
C ALA A 193 -3.56 -14.13 37.85
N LYS A 194 -3.16 -13.48 36.71
CA LYS A 194 -2.51 -14.18 35.61
C LYS A 194 -1.00 -14.24 35.87
N VAL A 195 -0.45 -15.43 35.80
CA VAL A 195 0.98 -15.69 36.03
C VAL A 195 1.62 -16.12 34.72
N ALA A 196 2.61 -15.37 34.25
CA ALA A 196 3.39 -15.69 33.07
C ALA A 196 4.81 -16.10 33.47
N TYR A 197 5.29 -17.25 33.01
CA TYR A 197 6.64 -17.76 33.24
C TYR A 197 7.16 -18.54 32.03
N PHE A 198 8.48 -18.73 31.93
CA PHE A 198 9.09 -19.51 30.85
C PHE A 198 9.14 -20.98 31.20
N SER A 199 8.73 -21.85 30.28
CA SER A 199 8.83 -23.31 30.43
C SER A 199 10.27 -23.81 30.13
N GLU A 200 10.79 -24.68 31.01
CA GLU A 200 12.03 -25.39 30.76
C GLU A 200 11.88 -26.52 29.72
N GLU A 201 10.66 -26.98 29.48
CA GLU A 201 10.41 -28.08 28.54
C GLU A 201 10.76 -27.71 27.08
N PHE A 202 11.02 -26.44 26.82
CA PHE A 202 11.31 -25.94 25.49
C PHE A 202 12.79 -25.90 25.09
N GLN A 203 13.61 -26.74 25.70
CA GLN A 203 14.97 -26.95 25.21
C GLN A 203 14.91 -27.97 24.06
N MET A 204 15.31 -27.55 22.85
CA MET A 204 15.26 -28.38 21.63
C MET A 204 15.89 -29.77 21.80
N GLU A 205 16.85 -29.91 22.69
CA GLU A 205 17.54 -31.17 22.97
C GLU A 205 16.68 -32.20 23.74
N ARG A 206 15.57 -31.77 24.36
CA ARG A 206 14.74 -32.62 25.24
C ARG A 206 13.34 -32.88 24.68
N VAL A 207 12.93 -32.23 23.61
CA VAL A 207 11.58 -32.39 23.07
C VAL A 207 11.55 -33.51 22.04
N PRO A 208 10.71 -34.52 22.18
CA PRO A 208 10.51 -35.55 21.16
C PRO A 208 10.13 -34.91 19.82
N ALA A 209 10.58 -35.50 18.71
CA ALA A 209 10.34 -34.92 17.37
C ALA A 209 8.85 -34.72 17.04
N GLN A 210 7.95 -35.50 17.63
CA GLN A 210 6.51 -35.40 17.50
C GLN A 210 5.90 -34.19 18.22
N ASP A 211 6.61 -33.62 19.22
CA ASP A 211 6.14 -32.49 20.01
C ASP A 211 6.72 -31.15 19.53
N ILE A 212 7.54 -31.20 18.48
CA ILE A 212 8.09 -29.98 17.87
C ILE A 212 6.96 -29.21 17.16
N PRO A 213 6.71 -27.92 17.50
CA PRO A 213 5.71 -27.13 16.82
C PRO A 213 6.03 -26.99 15.34
N THR A 214 5.03 -27.20 14.50
CA THR A 214 5.19 -27.14 13.05
C THR A 214 4.47 -25.94 12.46
N ILE A 215 5.17 -25.24 11.56
CA ILE A 215 4.63 -24.14 10.77
C ILE A 215 4.40 -24.62 9.34
N GLY A 216 3.28 -24.29 8.78
CA GLY A 216 2.96 -24.63 7.40
C GLY A 216 2.51 -23.42 6.57
N PRO A 217 2.80 -23.41 5.26
CA PRO A 217 2.28 -22.39 4.37
C PRO A 217 0.78 -22.58 4.13
N LYS A 218 0.03 -21.47 4.12
CA LYS A 218 -1.37 -21.38 3.67
C LYS A 218 -1.41 -20.41 2.50
N MET A 219 -1.87 -20.87 1.35
CA MET A 219 -2.02 -20.01 0.18
C MET A 219 -3.42 -19.40 0.18
N GLU A 220 -3.48 -18.09 0.13
CA GLU A 220 -4.72 -17.34 -0.07
C GLU A 220 -4.72 -16.65 -1.43
N ARG A 221 -5.89 -16.44 -2.00
CA ARG A 221 -6.06 -15.83 -3.31
C ARG A 221 -7.14 -14.75 -3.26
N ILE A 222 -6.81 -13.58 -3.81
CA ILE A 222 -7.78 -12.50 -4.04
C ILE A 222 -8.08 -12.52 -5.54
N ALA A 223 -9.36 -12.66 -5.89
CA ALA A 223 -9.81 -12.56 -7.28
C ALA A 223 -9.78 -11.08 -7.72
N LEU A 224 -9.26 -10.86 -8.91
CA LEU A 224 -9.22 -9.55 -9.56
C LEU A 224 -9.99 -9.63 -10.87
N VAL A 225 -10.95 -8.72 -11.06
CA VAL A 225 -11.71 -8.57 -12.30
C VAL A 225 -11.51 -7.16 -12.80
N ALA A 226 -11.03 -7.02 -14.03
CA ALA A 226 -10.80 -5.72 -14.63
C ALA A 226 -12.13 -5.05 -15.00
N GLU A 227 -12.35 -3.84 -14.49
CA GLU A 227 -13.51 -3.03 -14.80
C GLU A 227 -13.19 -1.97 -15.84
N PRO A 228 -14.10 -1.68 -16.80
CA PRO A 228 -13.87 -0.63 -17.79
C PRO A 228 -14.11 0.76 -17.22
N ARG A 229 -13.22 1.68 -17.55
CA ARG A 229 -13.43 3.12 -17.43
C ARG A 229 -13.42 3.74 -18.83
N ARG A 230 -14.38 4.58 -19.12
CA ARG A 230 -14.59 5.11 -20.47
C ARG A 230 -14.94 6.58 -20.41
N ILE A 231 -14.31 7.35 -21.31
CA ILE A 231 -14.66 8.75 -21.57
C ILE A 231 -14.88 8.93 -23.07
N ALA A 232 -15.87 9.69 -23.47
CA ALA A 232 -16.10 10.04 -24.86
C ALA A 232 -15.98 11.55 -25.03
N VAL A 233 -15.21 11.95 -26.01
CA VAL A 233 -15.04 13.37 -26.39
C VAL A 233 -15.74 13.60 -27.71
N ARG A 234 -16.49 14.70 -27.80
CA ARG A 234 -17.16 15.15 -29.01
C ARG A 234 -16.74 16.58 -29.30
N TYR A 235 -16.50 16.86 -30.57
CA TYR A 235 -16.16 18.19 -31.04
C TYR A 235 -16.62 18.38 -32.49
N ASP A 236 -16.75 19.63 -32.90
CA ASP A 236 -17.21 19.98 -34.24
C ASP A 236 -16.04 19.98 -35.24
N GLN A 237 -16.30 19.47 -36.45
CA GLN A 237 -15.31 19.40 -37.52
C GLN A 237 -14.85 20.80 -37.94
N ILE A 238 -15.75 21.79 -37.90
CA ILE A 238 -15.44 23.21 -38.22
C ILE A 238 -14.43 23.75 -37.21
N THR A 239 -14.65 23.49 -35.93
CA THR A 239 -13.71 23.89 -34.85
C THR A 239 -12.33 23.25 -35.02
N ALA A 240 -12.25 21.99 -35.40
CA ALA A 240 -10.99 21.28 -35.66
C ALA A 240 -10.24 21.93 -36.87
N PHE A 241 -10.96 22.27 -37.91
CA PHE A 241 -10.41 22.98 -39.09
C PHE A 241 -9.88 24.35 -38.74
N GLN A 242 -10.65 25.16 -38.00
CA GLN A 242 -10.23 26.49 -37.53
C GLN A 242 -8.99 26.42 -36.64
N ALA A 243 -8.95 25.48 -35.68
CA ALA A 243 -7.79 25.29 -34.81
C ALA A 243 -6.51 25.00 -35.61
N LYS A 244 -6.62 24.25 -36.68
CA LYS A 244 -5.47 23.90 -37.54
C LYS A 244 -5.08 25.11 -38.43
N THR A 245 -6.05 25.86 -38.97
CA THR A 245 -5.80 26.94 -39.89
C THR A 245 -5.36 28.23 -39.20
N ASP A 246 -6.02 28.60 -38.11
CA ASP A 246 -5.80 29.89 -37.45
C ASP A 246 -4.71 29.81 -36.36
N TYR A 247 -4.61 28.68 -35.69
CA TYR A 247 -3.70 28.51 -34.56
C TYR A 247 -2.56 27.48 -34.81
N GLY A 248 -2.60 26.73 -35.92
CA GLY A 248 -1.53 25.83 -36.33
C GLY A 248 -1.37 24.55 -35.48
N PHE A 249 -2.34 24.17 -34.62
CA PHE A 249 -2.30 22.97 -33.84
C PHE A 249 -3.39 21.97 -34.22
N SER A 250 -3.07 20.66 -34.02
CA SER A 250 -4.05 19.58 -34.22
C SER A 250 -4.90 19.41 -32.99
N LEU A 251 -6.19 19.71 -33.11
CA LEU A 251 -7.18 19.59 -32.04
C LEU A 251 -7.31 18.11 -31.57
N ASP A 252 -7.28 17.15 -32.51
CA ASP A 252 -7.38 15.72 -32.21
C ASP A 252 -6.30 15.26 -31.26
N LYS A 253 -5.06 15.73 -31.47
CA LYS A 253 -3.94 15.37 -30.61
C LYS A 253 -4.07 15.96 -29.20
N GLN A 254 -4.49 17.23 -29.09
CA GLN A 254 -4.70 17.86 -27.79
C GLN A 254 -5.84 17.22 -27.01
N ILE A 255 -6.95 16.90 -27.69
CA ILE A 255 -8.09 16.21 -27.08
C ILE A 255 -7.68 14.83 -26.56
N ALA A 256 -6.89 14.09 -27.35
CA ALA A 256 -6.39 12.79 -26.91
C ALA A 256 -5.47 12.89 -25.68
N GLU A 257 -4.56 13.87 -25.67
CA GLU A 257 -3.68 14.11 -24.49
C GLU A 257 -4.50 14.52 -23.26
N GLN A 258 -5.53 15.36 -23.42
CA GLN A 258 -6.40 15.77 -22.33
C GLN A 258 -7.25 14.60 -21.81
N ALA A 259 -7.87 13.82 -22.69
CA ALA A 259 -8.69 12.65 -22.30
C ALA A 259 -7.84 11.60 -21.56
N CYS A 260 -6.59 11.42 -21.97
CA CYS A 260 -5.67 10.54 -21.27
C CYS A 260 -5.26 11.08 -19.91
N GLY A 261 -5.07 12.39 -19.80
CA GLY A 261 -4.83 13.06 -18.52
C GLY A 261 -5.98 12.87 -17.55
N GLU A 262 -7.22 13.01 -18.03
CA GLU A 262 -8.43 12.79 -17.20
C GLU A 262 -8.56 11.33 -16.73
N LEU A 263 -8.34 10.36 -17.60
CA LEU A 263 -8.36 8.93 -17.20
C LEU A 263 -7.24 8.58 -16.23
N ALA A 264 -6.04 9.13 -16.42
CA ALA A 264 -4.93 8.93 -15.49
C ALA A 264 -5.25 9.55 -14.11
N TYR A 265 -5.83 10.75 -14.10
CA TYR A 265 -6.31 11.41 -12.89
C TYR A 265 -7.39 10.58 -12.16
N GLU A 266 -8.34 10.01 -12.89
CA GLU A 266 -9.38 9.14 -12.34
C GLU A 266 -8.78 7.89 -11.70
N ILE A 267 -7.81 7.21 -12.35
CA ILE A 267 -7.12 6.05 -11.82
C ILE A 267 -6.41 6.39 -10.50
N ASP A 268 -5.61 7.45 -10.51
CA ASP A 268 -4.84 7.87 -9.33
C ASP A 268 -5.76 8.27 -8.17
N THR A 269 -6.84 8.99 -8.46
CA THR A 269 -7.81 9.42 -7.46
C THR A 269 -8.58 8.24 -6.87
N GLU A 270 -9.00 7.27 -7.70
CA GLU A 270 -9.67 6.06 -7.21
C GLU A 270 -8.78 5.20 -6.32
N ILE A 271 -7.49 5.10 -6.61
CA ILE A 271 -6.54 4.34 -5.80
C ILE A 271 -6.28 5.05 -4.48
N VAL A 272 -6.05 6.37 -4.51
CA VAL A 272 -5.89 7.18 -3.29
C VAL A 272 -7.15 7.11 -2.42
N ASP A 273 -8.35 7.23 -2.99
CA ASP A 273 -9.62 7.12 -2.26
C ASP A 273 -9.81 5.75 -1.61
N MET A 274 -9.43 4.67 -2.29
CA MET A 274 -9.45 3.31 -1.72
C MET A 274 -8.53 3.21 -0.49
N LEU A 275 -7.29 3.70 -0.59
CA LEU A 275 -6.32 3.69 0.52
C LEU A 275 -6.75 4.61 1.67
N TYR A 276 -7.27 5.79 1.34
CA TYR A 276 -7.78 6.77 2.29
C TYR A 276 -8.93 6.19 3.13
N LYS A 277 -9.94 5.62 2.46
CA LYS A 277 -11.08 4.99 3.16
C LYS A 277 -10.63 3.83 4.05
N ALA A 278 -9.68 3.02 3.59
CA ALA A 278 -9.12 1.93 4.38
C ALA A 278 -8.35 2.45 5.60
N ALA A 279 -7.54 3.51 5.46
CA ALA A 279 -6.80 4.11 6.55
C ALA A 279 -7.71 4.65 7.67
N PHE A 280 -8.79 5.33 7.29
CA PHE A 280 -9.76 5.91 8.23
C PHE A 280 -10.78 4.90 8.78
N ALA A 281 -11.04 3.79 8.08
CA ALA A 281 -11.92 2.72 8.55
C ALA A 281 -11.26 1.81 9.60
N HIS A 282 -9.93 1.87 9.71
CA HIS A 282 -9.20 1.00 10.63
C HIS A 282 -9.54 1.33 12.09
N LYS A 283 -9.90 0.28 12.84
CA LYS A 283 -10.28 0.37 14.25
C LYS A 283 -9.26 -0.33 15.13
N ASP A 284 -9.08 0.19 16.32
CA ASP A 284 -8.31 -0.42 17.38
C ASP A 284 -8.99 -1.70 17.91
N ALA A 285 -8.30 -2.47 18.72
CA ALA A 285 -8.86 -3.63 19.44
C ALA A 285 -10.13 -3.29 20.25
N GLU A 286 -10.25 -2.03 20.68
CA GLU A 286 -11.41 -1.47 21.38
C GLU A 286 -12.53 -0.97 20.44
N GLY A 287 -12.37 -1.09 19.13
CA GLY A 287 -13.36 -0.66 18.13
C GLY A 287 -13.38 0.84 17.83
N LYS A 288 -12.42 1.62 18.36
CA LYS A 288 -12.27 3.05 18.07
C LYS A 288 -11.43 3.28 16.80
N PRO A 289 -11.76 4.26 15.96
CA PRO A 289 -10.93 4.62 14.82
C PRO A 289 -9.57 5.14 15.30
N VAL A 290 -8.49 4.61 14.75
CA VAL A 290 -7.13 5.06 15.07
C VAL A 290 -6.74 6.18 14.13
N VAL A 291 -7.10 7.40 14.49
CA VAL A 291 -6.75 8.62 13.77
C VAL A 291 -5.85 9.46 14.67
N LEU A 292 -4.66 9.79 14.19
CA LEU A 292 -3.73 10.66 14.90
C LEU A 292 -4.13 12.12 14.68
N GLU A 293 -4.28 12.88 15.74
CA GLU A 293 -4.68 14.27 15.66
C GLU A 293 -3.50 15.21 16.03
N TRP A 294 -3.32 16.25 15.25
CA TRP A 294 -2.40 17.33 15.54
C TRP A 294 -3.09 18.68 15.41
N SER A 295 -2.98 19.52 16.45
CA SER A 295 -3.59 20.85 16.43
C SER A 295 -2.68 21.89 15.76
N LYS A 296 -3.23 22.61 14.78
CA LYS A 296 -2.59 23.72 14.11
C LYS A 296 -2.60 25.01 14.98
N THR A 297 -3.44 25.01 16.04
CA THR A 297 -3.56 26.16 16.92
C THR A 297 -2.25 26.43 17.66
N LEU A 298 -1.71 27.64 17.52
CA LEU A 298 -0.45 28.02 18.11
C LEU A 298 -0.57 28.22 19.63
N PRO A 299 0.16 27.50 20.48
CA PRO A 299 0.20 27.75 21.91
C PRO A 299 0.81 29.13 22.23
N ILE A 300 0.35 29.76 23.33
CA ILE A 300 0.85 31.04 23.74
C ILE A 300 2.35 30.94 24.09
N GLY A 301 3.17 31.79 23.49
CA GLY A 301 4.63 31.88 23.78
C GLY A 301 5.50 30.96 22.92
N VAL A 302 4.94 30.16 22.01
CA VAL A 302 5.69 29.30 21.09
C VAL A 302 5.75 29.95 19.70
N SER A 303 6.92 29.88 19.07
CA SER A 303 7.05 30.35 17.67
C SER A 303 6.35 29.42 16.71
N LYS A 304 5.81 29.97 15.59
CA LYS A 304 5.13 29.18 14.58
C LYS A 304 6.03 28.08 13.99
N PHE A 305 7.31 28.35 13.87
CA PHE A 305 8.30 27.42 13.36
C PHE A 305 8.50 26.23 14.31
N GLU A 306 8.65 26.49 15.61
CA GLU A 306 8.81 25.44 16.63
C GLU A 306 7.57 24.56 16.71
N HIS A 307 6.37 25.19 16.71
CA HIS A 307 5.12 24.45 16.75
C HIS A 307 4.95 23.53 15.54
N TYR A 308 5.25 24.02 14.33
CA TYR A 308 5.12 23.22 13.12
C TYR A 308 6.15 22.09 13.02
N ASN A 309 7.34 22.25 13.61
CA ASN A 309 8.31 21.16 13.77
C ASN A 309 7.77 20.04 14.69
N GLY A 310 6.89 20.36 15.63
CA GLY A 310 6.20 19.37 16.46
C GLY A 310 5.34 18.39 15.66
N PHE A 311 5.00 18.69 14.41
CA PHE A 311 4.31 17.76 13.52
C PHE A 311 5.13 16.49 13.21
N LEU A 312 6.47 16.55 13.29
CA LEU A 312 7.35 15.38 13.17
C LEU A 312 7.01 14.30 14.21
N GLU A 313 6.64 14.70 15.43
CA GLU A 313 6.25 13.76 16.48
C GLU A 313 5.06 12.90 16.04
N VAL A 314 4.05 13.49 15.40
CA VAL A 314 2.88 12.77 14.91
C VAL A 314 3.24 11.81 13.77
N ILE A 315 4.16 12.21 12.89
CA ILE A 315 4.70 11.33 11.84
C ILE A 315 5.40 10.13 12.46
N GLU A 316 6.24 10.33 13.47
CA GLU A 316 6.93 9.25 14.17
C GLU A 316 5.97 8.35 14.96
N GLN A 317 4.93 8.91 15.57
CA GLN A 317 3.85 8.13 16.18
C GLN A 317 3.13 7.26 15.15
N ALA A 318 2.85 7.79 13.94
CA ALA A 318 2.25 7.02 12.85
C ALA A 318 3.15 5.85 12.39
N LYS A 319 4.46 6.10 12.27
CA LYS A 319 5.45 5.05 11.97
C LYS A 319 5.46 3.97 13.05
N ALA A 320 5.43 4.38 14.32
CA ALA A 320 5.39 3.47 15.46
C ALA A 320 4.11 2.61 15.48
N VAL A 321 2.95 3.18 15.14
CA VAL A 321 1.67 2.45 15.05
C VAL A 321 1.76 1.35 13.98
N ILE A 322 2.24 1.66 12.77
CA ILE A 322 2.43 0.66 11.71
C ILE A 322 3.41 -0.43 12.15
N TYR A 323 4.55 -0.04 12.75
CA TYR A 323 5.53 -1.00 13.24
C TYR A 323 4.97 -1.89 14.34
N ASN A 324 4.22 -1.33 15.29
CA ASN A 324 3.61 -2.10 16.37
C ASN A 324 2.56 -3.10 15.88
N ARG A 325 1.81 -2.75 14.84
CA ARG A 325 0.82 -3.67 14.21
C ARG A 325 1.51 -4.79 13.43
N THR A 326 2.51 -4.43 12.63
CA THR A 326 3.14 -5.38 11.70
C THR A 326 4.36 -6.09 12.29
N LYS A 327 5.00 -5.51 13.33
CA LYS A 327 6.28 -5.93 13.95
C LYS A 327 7.45 -6.02 12.97
N LYS A 328 7.28 -5.50 11.75
CA LYS A 328 8.27 -5.69 10.68
C LYS A 328 8.45 -4.48 9.78
N PHE A 329 7.40 -3.73 9.49
CA PHE A 329 7.39 -2.76 8.42
C PHE A 329 7.28 -1.32 8.92
N HIS A 330 7.91 -0.42 8.17
CA HIS A 330 7.79 1.03 8.33
C HIS A 330 7.15 1.62 7.07
N PRO A 331 6.36 2.69 7.18
CA PRO A 331 5.80 3.37 6.02
C PRO A 331 6.88 4.02 5.17
N ASN A 332 6.65 4.15 3.88
CA ASN A 332 7.58 4.80 2.94
C ASN A 332 6.94 5.93 2.14
N TYR A 333 5.63 6.13 2.26
CA TYR A 333 4.95 7.25 1.65
C TYR A 333 3.90 7.87 2.58
N MET A 334 3.59 9.12 2.31
CA MET A 334 2.53 9.89 2.97
C MET A 334 1.72 10.64 1.91
N VAL A 335 0.41 10.57 2.00
CA VAL A 335 -0.51 11.34 1.15
C VAL A 335 -1.22 12.36 2.00
N ILE A 336 -1.25 13.60 1.55
CA ILE A 336 -1.79 14.74 2.29
C ILE A 336 -2.82 15.52 1.46
N SER A 337 -3.72 16.21 2.15
CA SER A 337 -4.53 17.26 1.50
C SER A 337 -3.70 18.50 1.19
N ALA A 338 -4.13 19.32 0.25
CA ALA A 338 -3.44 20.56 -0.14
C ALA A 338 -3.23 21.52 1.04
N ASP A 339 -4.15 21.54 2.00
CA ASP A 339 -4.13 22.43 3.17
C ASP A 339 -3.06 22.05 4.21
N CYS A 340 -2.58 20.82 4.17
CA CYS A 340 -1.48 20.35 5.03
C CYS A 340 -0.10 20.81 4.52
N LEU A 341 0.03 21.14 3.24
CA LEU A 341 1.29 21.49 2.62
C LEU A 341 2.02 22.68 3.26
N PRO A 342 1.35 23.80 3.63
CA PRO A 342 2.00 24.91 4.31
C PRO A 342 2.64 24.50 5.65
N VAL A 343 2.07 23.53 6.38
CA VAL A 343 2.63 23.03 7.64
C VAL A 343 3.93 22.28 7.35
N LEU A 344 3.89 21.34 6.41
CA LEU A 344 5.05 20.51 6.05
C LEU A 344 6.24 21.30 5.53
N ARG A 345 6.02 22.42 4.83
CA ARG A 345 7.11 23.26 4.33
C ARG A 345 7.91 23.96 5.44
N PHE A 346 7.34 24.09 6.63
CA PHE A 346 8.04 24.63 7.80
C PHE A 346 8.77 23.55 8.62
N VAL A 347 8.51 22.28 8.32
CA VAL A 347 9.14 21.16 9.04
C VAL A 347 10.59 20.99 8.58
N ASN A 348 11.50 20.83 9.54
CA ASN A 348 12.90 20.59 9.25
C ASN A 348 13.11 19.26 8.51
N GLY A 349 13.97 19.27 7.49
CA GLY A 349 14.29 18.08 6.71
C GLY A 349 13.37 17.88 5.50
N PHE A 350 12.36 18.72 5.29
CA PHE A 350 11.54 18.66 4.09
C PHE A 350 12.32 19.10 2.85
N THR A 351 12.44 18.21 1.88
CA THR A 351 13.08 18.48 0.58
C THR A 351 12.03 18.51 -0.51
N ALA A 352 11.80 19.70 -1.08
CA ALA A 352 10.82 19.86 -2.16
C ALA A 352 11.37 19.34 -3.50
N VAL A 353 10.54 18.66 -4.27
CA VAL A 353 10.84 18.28 -5.65
C VAL A 353 10.79 19.52 -6.54
N LYS A 354 11.85 19.71 -7.35
CA LYS A 354 11.89 20.77 -8.37
C LYS A 354 11.06 20.34 -9.57
N ASN A 355 10.28 21.28 -10.15
CA ASN A 355 9.50 21.04 -11.36
C ASN A 355 8.40 19.95 -11.25
N ALA A 356 7.76 19.82 -10.10
CA ALA A 356 6.61 18.92 -9.96
C ALA A 356 5.49 19.34 -10.93
N LYS A 357 5.02 18.41 -11.78
CA LYS A 357 3.81 18.62 -12.58
C LYS A 357 2.60 18.62 -11.64
N MET A 358 1.92 19.76 -11.57
CA MET A 358 0.77 19.96 -10.69
C MET A 358 -0.57 19.63 -11.41
N ASN A 359 -0.67 18.45 -12.00
CA ASN A 359 -1.91 17.98 -12.62
C ASN A 359 -2.42 16.76 -11.83
N GLY A 360 -3.49 16.95 -11.06
CA GLY A 360 -4.04 15.90 -10.22
C GLY A 360 -3.17 15.61 -8.98
N PRO A 361 -3.18 14.38 -8.44
CA PRO A 361 -2.27 13.98 -7.39
C PRO A 361 -0.81 14.06 -7.88
N TYR A 362 0.11 14.60 -7.06
CA TYR A 362 1.52 14.75 -7.45
C TYR A 362 2.47 14.63 -6.26
N LYS A 363 3.72 14.23 -6.53
CA LYS A 363 4.79 14.19 -5.53
C LYS A 363 5.29 15.60 -5.24
N VAL A 364 5.25 16.01 -3.98
CA VAL A 364 5.67 17.34 -3.53
C VAL A 364 7.12 17.36 -3.05
N GLY A 365 7.52 16.30 -2.36
CA GLY A 365 8.83 16.26 -1.73
C GLY A 365 9.09 14.97 -0.99
N GLU A 366 10.14 15.01 -0.18
CA GLU A 366 10.53 13.94 0.72
C GLU A 366 10.80 14.50 2.12
N LEU A 367 10.40 13.77 3.12
CA LEU A 367 10.62 14.09 4.53
C LEU A 367 10.95 12.81 5.28
N ASP A 368 12.13 12.74 5.87
CA ASP A 368 12.59 11.64 6.72
C ASP A 368 12.35 10.23 6.09
N GLY A 369 12.75 10.08 4.82
CA GLY A 369 12.59 8.84 4.06
C GLY A 369 11.17 8.56 3.55
N LEU A 370 10.20 9.43 3.86
CA LEU A 370 8.83 9.35 3.33
C LEU A 370 8.70 10.16 2.04
N SER A 371 8.19 9.56 1.00
CA SER A 371 7.77 10.29 -0.20
C SER A 371 6.40 10.92 0.04
N ILE A 372 6.29 12.25 -0.14
CA ILE A 372 5.07 13.01 0.15
C ILE A 372 4.34 13.32 -1.13
N TYR A 373 3.06 12.95 -1.17
CA TYR A 373 2.14 13.19 -2.27
C TYR A 373 0.98 14.08 -1.81
N VAL A 374 0.54 14.99 -2.68
CA VAL A 374 -0.67 15.77 -2.47
C VAL A 374 -1.77 15.20 -3.34
N SER A 375 -2.94 15.00 -2.79
CA SER A 375 -4.11 14.56 -3.53
C SER A 375 -5.34 15.40 -3.19
N PRO A 376 -6.14 15.79 -4.19
CA PRO A 376 -7.43 16.48 -3.97
C PRO A 376 -8.54 15.53 -3.47
N ALA A 377 -8.31 14.21 -3.45
CA ALA A 377 -9.28 13.23 -2.97
C ALA A 377 -9.44 13.22 -1.44
N LEU A 378 -8.49 13.80 -0.69
CA LEU A 378 -8.55 13.87 0.77
C LEU A 378 -9.36 15.09 1.22
N GLU A 379 -10.06 14.93 2.36
CA GLU A 379 -10.70 16.06 3.02
C GLU A 379 -9.65 17.05 3.57
N SER A 380 -10.11 18.29 3.81
CA SER A 380 -9.23 19.36 4.31
C SER A 380 -8.61 18.99 5.66
N GLY A 381 -7.28 19.13 5.75
CA GLY A 381 -6.53 18.83 6.96
C GLY A 381 -6.22 17.34 7.18
N GLU A 382 -6.64 16.45 6.29
CA GLU A 382 -6.40 15.01 6.46
C GLU A 382 -5.15 14.52 5.73
N PHE A 383 -4.57 13.47 6.28
CA PHE A 383 -3.42 12.78 5.70
C PHE A 383 -3.43 11.31 6.09
N PHE A 384 -2.73 10.49 5.36
CA PHE A 384 -2.45 9.11 5.75
C PHE A 384 -1.04 8.68 5.34
N LEU A 385 -0.48 7.74 6.09
CA LEU A 385 0.79 7.09 5.80
C LEU A 385 0.54 5.67 5.37
N GLY A 386 1.40 5.18 4.48
CA GLY A 386 1.30 3.82 3.98
C GLY A 386 2.64 3.25 3.57
N LEU A 387 2.62 1.96 3.26
CA LEU A 387 3.77 1.22 2.75
C LEU A 387 3.47 0.63 1.38
N ASN A 388 4.38 0.85 0.46
CA ASN A 388 4.48 0.13 -0.80
C ASN A 388 5.84 -0.57 -0.88
N GLY A 389 5.87 -1.85 -0.66
CA GLY A 389 7.07 -2.69 -0.74
C GLY A 389 7.22 -3.40 -2.09
N SER A 390 8.23 -4.25 -2.20
CA SER A 390 8.51 -5.04 -3.40
C SER A 390 7.59 -6.25 -3.57
N ASP A 391 7.03 -6.74 -2.47
CA ASP A 391 6.22 -7.95 -2.41
C ASP A 391 4.75 -7.62 -2.18
N MET A 392 3.84 -8.50 -2.64
CA MET A 392 2.40 -8.36 -2.42
C MET A 392 2.03 -8.25 -0.94
N MET A 393 2.79 -8.88 -0.06
CA MET A 393 2.54 -8.86 1.40
C MET A 393 3.02 -7.56 2.06
N SER A 394 3.92 -6.83 1.42
CA SER A 394 4.48 -5.58 1.92
C SER A 394 3.85 -4.33 1.28
N SER A 395 2.73 -4.48 0.62
CA SER A 395 1.99 -3.35 0.05
C SER A 395 0.57 -3.29 0.60
N ALA A 396 0.07 -2.07 0.85
CA ALA A 396 -1.28 -1.85 1.34
C ALA A 396 -2.35 -2.24 0.30
N GLY A 397 -2.08 -2.03 -0.99
CA GLY A 397 -3.01 -2.33 -2.06
C GLY A 397 -2.33 -2.82 -3.33
N VAL A 398 -3.14 -3.26 -4.27
CA VAL A 398 -2.72 -3.67 -5.62
C VAL A 398 -3.50 -2.91 -6.69
N TYR A 399 -2.76 -2.46 -7.69
CA TYR A 399 -3.28 -1.95 -8.96
C TYR A 399 -2.97 -2.97 -10.05
N ALA A 400 -3.99 -3.49 -10.69
CA ALA A 400 -3.87 -4.57 -11.67
C ALA A 400 -4.42 -4.12 -13.03
N PRO A 401 -3.61 -3.43 -13.85
CA PRO A 401 -4.03 -3.01 -15.18
C PRO A 401 -4.06 -4.20 -16.14
N TYR A 402 -5.15 -4.27 -16.92
CA TYR A 402 -5.30 -5.23 -18.01
C TYR A 402 -5.04 -4.58 -19.37
N MET A 403 -5.68 -3.44 -19.63
CA MET A 403 -5.44 -2.64 -20.83
C MET A 403 -5.15 -1.20 -20.44
N ALA A 404 -4.15 -0.65 -21.08
CA ALA A 404 -3.85 0.78 -21.00
C ALA A 404 -4.96 1.62 -21.68
N ILE A 405 -4.76 2.92 -21.75
CA ILE A 405 -5.73 3.82 -22.38
C ILE A 405 -5.73 3.59 -23.89
N VAL A 406 -6.85 3.09 -24.40
CA VAL A 406 -7.03 2.76 -25.82
C VAL A 406 -8.09 3.70 -26.39
N PRO A 407 -7.74 4.48 -27.43
CA PRO A 407 -8.71 5.30 -28.17
C PRO A 407 -9.52 4.41 -29.14
N THR A 408 -10.80 4.74 -29.32
CA THR A 408 -11.58 4.21 -30.42
C THR A 408 -11.25 4.95 -31.73
N GLN A 409 -11.70 4.40 -32.84
CA GLN A 409 -11.64 5.14 -34.10
C GLN A 409 -12.49 6.42 -34.03
N LEU A 410 -12.06 7.45 -34.73
CA LEU A 410 -12.79 8.71 -34.85
C LEU A 410 -14.04 8.46 -35.71
N LEU A 411 -15.22 8.73 -35.15
CA LEU A 411 -16.50 8.55 -35.82
C LEU A 411 -17.14 9.90 -36.14
N GLY A 412 -17.54 10.08 -37.39
CA GLY A 412 -18.36 11.22 -37.77
C GLY A 412 -19.81 11.04 -37.28
N THR A 413 -20.38 12.05 -36.67
CA THR A 413 -21.77 12.08 -36.27
C THR A 413 -22.63 12.76 -37.37
N PRO A 414 -23.94 12.41 -37.52
CA PRO A 414 -24.78 12.95 -38.59
C PRO A 414 -24.94 14.47 -38.55
N ASP A 415 -24.67 15.09 -37.43
CA ASP A 415 -24.71 16.56 -37.17
C ASP A 415 -23.43 17.29 -37.54
N GLY A 416 -22.47 16.63 -38.23
CA GLY A 416 -21.18 17.20 -38.60
C GLY A 416 -20.15 17.22 -37.50
N GLY A 417 -20.45 16.60 -36.35
CA GLY A 417 -19.53 16.43 -35.24
C GLY A 417 -18.58 15.21 -35.43
N LEU A 418 -17.51 15.22 -34.70
CA LEU A 418 -16.58 14.09 -34.55
C LEU A 418 -16.63 13.57 -33.11
N ALA A 419 -16.66 12.26 -32.95
CA ALA A 419 -16.67 11.61 -31.66
C ALA A 419 -15.54 10.56 -31.54
N GLN A 420 -14.82 10.57 -30.45
CA GLN A 420 -13.80 9.60 -30.12
C GLN A 420 -13.94 9.17 -28.67
N GLY A 421 -13.92 7.86 -28.43
CA GLY A 421 -13.94 7.26 -27.09
C GLY A 421 -12.54 6.87 -26.65
N PHE A 422 -12.28 6.98 -25.36
CA PHE A 422 -11.07 6.48 -24.69
C PHE A 422 -11.49 5.51 -23.60
N SER A 423 -10.83 4.39 -23.49
CA SER A 423 -11.17 3.38 -22.51
C SER A 423 -9.92 2.73 -21.91
N THR A 424 -10.00 2.36 -20.63
CA THR A 424 -9.00 1.60 -19.91
C THR A 424 -9.68 0.52 -19.08
N TRP A 425 -8.99 -0.58 -18.81
CA TRP A 425 -9.49 -1.67 -17.97
C TRP A 425 -8.47 -2.01 -16.91
N TYR A 426 -8.86 -1.95 -15.67
CA TYR A 426 -8.02 -2.33 -14.53
C TYR A 426 -8.85 -2.87 -13.37
N ALA A 427 -8.19 -3.62 -12.51
CA ALA A 427 -8.70 -4.01 -11.21
C ALA A 427 -7.89 -3.34 -10.11
N LYS A 428 -8.51 -3.11 -8.96
CA LYS A 428 -7.87 -2.64 -7.74
C LYS A 428 -8.36 -3.49 -6.56
N ALA A 429 -7.49 -3.76 -5.61
CA ALA A 429 -7.87 -4.41 -4.38
C ALA A 429 -6.99 -3.95 -3.21
N LEU A 430 -7.59 -3.92 -2.03
CA LEU A 430 -6.89 -3.72 -0.79
C LEU A 430 -6.27 -5.04 -0.36
N LEU A 431 -5.00 -5.05 -0.01
CA LEU A 431 -4.27 -6.24 0.43
C LEU A 431 -4.12 -6.28 1.95
N ASN A 432 -3.70 -5.15 2.54
CA ASN A 432 -3.40 -5.09 3.96
C ASN A 432 -3.69 -3.71 4.57
N GLU A 433 -4.74 -3.63 5.35
CA GLU A 433 -5.15 -2.40 6.03
C GLU A 433 -4.20 -1.98 7.15
N ASN A 434 -3.47 -2.92 7.75
CA ASN A 434 -2.56 -2.65 8.87
C ASN A 434 -1.31 -1.86 8.47
N LEU A 435 -1.04 -1.75 7.17
CA LEU A 435 0.04 -0.93 6.61
C LEU A 435 -0.36 0.53 6.42
N LEU A 436 -1.59 0.88 6.80
CA LEU A 436 -2.14 2.23 6.66
C LEU A 436 -2.44 2.84 8.04
N VAL A 437 -2.13 4.13 8.19
CA VAL A 437 -2.50 4.93 9.37
C VAL A 437 -3.00 6.28 8.91
N ALA A 438 -4.14 6.68 9.44
CA ALA A 438 -4.76 7.96 9.19
C ALA A 438 -4.35 9.01 10.24
N GLY A 439 -4.33 10.26 9.82
CA GLY A 439 -4.14 11.40 10.71
C GLY A 439 -4.92 12.62 10.23
N ARG A 440 -5.14 13.54 11.15
CA ARG A 440 -5.87 14.78 10.89
C ARG A 440 -5.17 15.97 11.54
N ILE A 441 -5.05 17.04 10.81
CA ILE A 441 -4.64 18.36 11.33
C ILE A 441 -5.91 19.12 11.73
N VAL A 442 -6.09 19.29 13.03
CA VAL A 442 -7.22 20.02 13.60
C VAL A 442 -6.88 21.50 13.72
N ALA A 443 -7.84 22.38 13.43
CA ALA A 443 -7.68 23.84 13.45
C ALA A 443 -7.47 24.39 14.84
#